data_449380da6f8eb552887e9ac824d1df8d
#
_entry.id   449380da6f8eb552887e9ac824d1df8d
#
_cell.length_a   1.000
_cell.length_b   1.000
_cell.length_c   1.000
_cell.angle_alpha   90.00
_cell.angle_beta   90.00
_cell.angle_gamma   90.00
#
_symmetry.space_group_name_H-M   'P 1'
#
loop_
_entity.id
_entity.type
_entity.pdbx_description
1 polymer ?
#
loop_
_entity_poly.entity_id
_entity_poly.type
_entity_poly.pdbx_seq_one_letter_code
_entity_poly.pdbx_strand_id
1 'polypeptide(L)'
;DPALLRPGRFDRQVVVPNPDIIGREAILKVHIKKINIGPDVKLRTIARGTPGFSGADLANLCNESALLAARKNKRLVTMSDIEEAKDKVMMGAERRSMVMTEDDKKLTAYHEGGHAIVALNEKASDPIHKATIIPRGRALGVVWTLPERDKYSHTREYLEANISKAMGGRVAEEMIFGHAKVTSGASSDIQMATKLAKDMVTKYGM
;
A
#
# COMPACT_ATOMS: atom_id res chain seq x y z
N ASP A 1 -10.94 2.17 31.54
CA ASP A 1 -11.77 2.69 32.64
C ASP A 1 -11.42 4.16 32.86
N PRO A 2 -12.38 5.11 32.76
CA PRO A 2 -12.16 6.54 33.01
C PRO A 2 -11.56 6.83 34.39
N ALA A 3 -11.76 5.96 35.37
CA ALA A 3 -11.19 6.11 36.70
C ALA A 3 -9.66 6.03 36.72
N LEU A 4 -9.04 5.38 35.72
CA LEU A 4 -7.58 5.32 35.59
C LEU A 4 -6.96 6.66 35.15
N LEU A 5 -7.74 7.51 34.48
CA LEU A 5 -7.30 8.78 33.92
C LEU A 5 -7.48 9.96 34.88
N ARG A 6 -7.91 9.71 36.14
CA ARG A 6 -8.06 10.76 37.16
C ARG A 6 -6.70 11.26 37.65
N PRO A 7 -6.62 12.53 38.08
CA PRO A 7 -5.42 13.08 38.71
C PRO A 7 -4.84 12.19 39.79
N GLY A 8 -3.51 12.02 39.80
CA GLY A 8 -2.80 11.11 40.70
C GLY A 8 -2.72 9.65 40.26
N ARG A 9 -3.20 9.34 39.05
CA ARG A 9 -3.08 8.03 38.38
C ARG A 9 -2.41 8.23 37.03
N PHE A 10 -3.02 7.76 35.92
CA PHE A 10 -2.55 8.04 34.56
C PHE A 10 -3.14 9.37 34.06
N ASP A 11 -2.76 10.46 34.67
CA ASP A 11 -3.31 11.80 34.44
C ASP A 11 -2.74 12.50 33.22
N ARG A 12 -1.70 11.93 32.58
CA ARG A 12 -1.13 12.44 31.34
C ARG A 12 -1.25 11.39 30.24
N GLN A 13 -1.90 11.79 29.15
CA GLN A 13 -2.00 10.98 27.93
C GLN A 13 -1.03 11.57 26.91
N VAL A 14 -0.09 10.78 26.44
CA VAL A 14 0.84 11.14 25.35
C VAL A 14 0.46 10.30 24.14
N VAL A 15 0.01 10.97 23.11
CA VAL A 15 -0.23 10.33 21.80
C VAL A 15 1.10 10.23 21.06
N VAL A 16 1.50 9.02 20.70
CA VAL A 16 2.68 8.78 19.85
C VAL A 16 2.17 8.50 18.43
N PRO A 17 2.22 9.48 17.52
CA PRO A 17 1.77 9.28 16.14
C PRO A 17 2.77 8.41 15.37
N ASN A 18 2.34 7.91 14.21
CA ASN A 18 3.26 7.30 13.26
C ASN A 18 4.34 8.31 12.84
N PRO A 19 5.59 7.85 12.63
CA PRO A 19 6.69 8.74 12.29
C PRO A 19 6.53 9.34 10.89
N ASP A 20 6.98 10.58 10.75
CA ASP A 20 7.17 11.24 9.46
C ASP A 20 8.38 10.64 8.70
N ILE A 21 8.67 11.14 7.50
CA ILE A 21 9.81 10.66 6.67
C ILE A 21 11.13 10.71 7.43
N ILE A 22 11.38 11.76 8.21
CA ILE A 22 12.63 11.92 8.96
C ILE A 22 12.69 10.91 10.11
N GLY A 23 11.59 10.75 10.83
CA GLY A 23 11.46 9.77 11.90
C GLY A 23 11.61 8.34 11.37
N ARG A 24 10.99 8.01 10.21
CA ARG A 24 11.14 6.68 9.58
C ARG A 24 12.59 6.42 9.18
N GLU A 25 13.28 7.40 8.61
CA GLU A 25 14.71 7.26 8.29
C GLU A 25 15.56 7.01 9.54
N ALA A 26 15.29 7.73 10.63
CA ALA A 26 16.00 7.55 11.91
C ALA A 26 15.74 6.16 12.51
N ILE A 27 14.50 5.68 12.48
CA ILE A 27 14.12 4.33 12.95
C ILE A 27 14.81 3.25 12.09
N LEU A 28 14.79 3.39 10.76
CA LEU A 28 15.49 2.48 9.85
C LEU A 28 17.00 2.43 10.16
N LYS A 29 17.65 3.56 10.44
CA LYS A 29 19.07 3.61 10.86
C LYS A 29 19.36 2.78 12.11
N VAL A 30 18.41 2.67 13.02
CA VAL A 30 18.56 1.84 14.23
C VAL A 30 18.45 0.35 13.89
N HIS A 31 17.41 -0.05 13.16
CA HIS A 31 17.14 -1.45 12.88
C HIS A 31 18.12 -2.06 11.88
N ILE A 32 18.60 -1.27 10.92
CA ILE A 32 19.54 -1.74 9.89
C ILE A 32 20.95 -2.06 10.43
N LYS A 33 21.31 -1.53 11.61
CA LYS A 33 22.59 -1.87 12.28
C LYS A 33 22.72 -3.36 12.60
N LYS A 34 21.62 -4.10 12.63
CA LYS A 34 21.58 -5.53 12.97
C LYS A 34 21.72 -6.44 11.74
N ILE A 35 21.76 -5.87 10.54
CA ILE A 35 21.82 -6.62 9.29
C ILE A 35 22.94 -6.07 8.38
N ASN A 36 23.51 -6.92 7.56
CA ASN A 36 24.52 -6.51 6.60
C ASN A 36 23.84 -5.98 5.33
N ILE A 37 23.98 -4.70 5.05
CA ILE A 37 23.39 -4.05 3.88
C ILE A 37 24.40 -3.82 2.77
N GLY A 38 23.92 -3.86 1.52
CA GLY A 38 24.67 -3.50 0.35
C GLY A 38 24.84 -1.98 0.20
N PRO A 39 25.84 -1.54 -0.61
CA PRO A 39 26.10 -0.11 -0.84
C PRO A 39 24.99 0.59 -1.64
N ASP A 40 24.11 -0.16 -2.30
CA ASP A 40 22.95 0.33 -3.06
C ASP A 40 21.78 0.73 -2.18
N VAL A 41 21.79 0.38 -0.89
CA VAL A 41 20.69 0.63 0.05
C VAL A 41 20.65 2.10 0.46
N LYS A 42 19.54 2.77 0.11
CA LYS A 42 19.28 4.18 0.42
C LYS A 42 18.12 4.31 1.40
N LEU A 43 18.44 4.53 2.69
CA LEU A 43 17.42 4.59 3.76
C LEU A 43 16.37 5.67 3.53
N ARG A 44 16.76 6.83 3.00
CA ARG A 44 15.81 7.90 2.69
C ARG A 44 14.79 7.50 1.61
N THR A 45 15.21 6.71 0.62
CA THR A 45 14.30 6.16 -0.41
C THR A 45 13.31 5.19 0.23
N ILE A 46 13.77 4.33 1.13
CA ILE A 46 12.91 3.39 1.86
C ILE A 46 11.91 4.17 2.73
N ALA A 47 12.38 5.18 3.49
CA ALA A 47 11.53 6.00 4.35
C ALA A 47 10.43 6.75 3.55
N ARG A 48 10.74 7.22 2.34
CA ARG A 48 9.75 7.82 1.43
C ARG A 48 8.73 6.79 0.92
N GLY A 49 9.19 5.58 0.62
CA GLY A 49 8.36 4.49 0.10
C GLY A 49 7.54 3.73 1.16
N THR A 50 7.55 4.18 2.44
CA THR A 50 6.84 3.54 3.55
C THR A 50 5.94 4.53 4.31
N PRO A 51 5.03 5.27 3.62
CA PRO A 51 4.12 6.18 4.31
C PRO A 51 3.21 5.41 5.28
N GLY A 52 2.97 5.99 6.45
CA GLY A 52 2.09 5.40 7.46
C GLY A 52 2.69 4.24 8.27
N PHE A 53 3.91 3.78 7.96
CA PHE A 53 4.56 2.72 8.75
C PHE A 53 4.87 3.20 10.16
N SER A 54 4.53 2.36 11.12
CA SER A 54 4.96 2.48 12.52
C SER A 54 6.42 2.04 12.68
N GLY A 55 7.00 2.27 13.85
CA GLY A 55 8.33 1.74 14.18
C GLY A 55 8.40 0.21 14.12
N ALA A 56 7.32 -0.48 14.48
CA ALA A 56 7.23 -1.92 14.40
C ALA A 56 7.20 -2.43 12.96
N ASP A 57 6.48 -1.74 12.06
CA ASP A 57 6.43 -2.10 10.63
C ASP A 57 7.81 -1.93 9.98
N LEU A 58 8.55 -0.86 10.33
CA LEU A 58 9.90 -0.62 9.82
C LEU A 58 10.91 -1.66 10.35
N ALA A 59 10.78 -2.08 11.61
CA ALA A 59 11.57 -3.16 12.18
C ALA A 59 11.28 -4.49 11.47
N ASN A 60 10.00 -4.78 11.22
CA ASN A 60 9.57 -5.96 10.47
C ASN A 60 10.08 -5.93 9.03
N LEU A 61 10.03 -4.79 8.37
CA LEU A 61 10.58 -4.60 7.02
C LEU A 61 12.08 -4.97 6.97
N CYS A 62 12.88 -4.48 7.92
CA CYS A 62 14.29 -4.81 8.01
C CYS A 62 14.51 -6.32 8.21
N ASN A 63 13.74 -6.95 9.11
CA ASN A 63 13.81 -8.38 9.37
C ASN A 63 13.43 -9.21 8.14
N GLU A 64 12.32 -8.89 7.48
CA GLU A 64 11.86 -9.59 6.27
C GLU A 64 12.86 -9.45 5.12
N SER A 65 13.51 -8.28 4.99
CA SER A 65 14.56 -8.07 3.99
C SER A 65 15.76 -8.99 4.23
N ALA A 66 16.18 -9.15 5.49
CA ALA A 66 17.25 -10.06 5.85
C ALA A 66 16.87 -11.53 5.58
N LEU A 67 15.66 -11.93 5.91
CA LEU A 67 15.15 -13.26 5.63
C LEU A 67 15.09 -13.56 4.13
N LEU A 68 14.67 -12.59 3.30
CA LEU A 68 14.65 -12.73 1.84
C LEU A 68 16.06 -12.87 1.27
N ALA A 69 17.02 -12.06 1.72
CA ALA A 69 18.40 -12.16 1.32
C ALA A 69 19.02 -13.53 1.70
N ALA A 70 18.73 -14.00 2.93
CA ALA A 70 19.17 -15.31 3.40
C ALA A 70 18.59 -16.46 2.54
N ARG A 71 17.32 -16.42 2.19
CA ARG A 71 16.68 -17.41 1.30
C ARG A 71 17.30 -17.45 -0.09
N LYS A 72 17.85 -16.33 -0.55
CA LYS A 72 18.56 -16.20 -1.83
C LYS A 72 20.08 -16.50 -1.70
N ASN A 73 20.53 -16.99 -0.54
CA ASN A 73 21.94 -17.24 -0.22
C ASN A 73 22.86 -16.01 -0.40
N LYS A 74 22.31 -14.80 -0.21
CA LYS A 74 23.07 -13.55 -0.27
C LYS A 74 23.72 -13.25 1.09
N ARG A 75 24.90 -12.65 1.06
CA ARG A 75 25.61 -12.18 2.28
C ARG A 75 25.20 -10.76 2.69
N LEU A 76 24.63 -10.00 1.75
CA LEU A 76 24.22 -8.60 1.94
C LEU A 76 22.77 -8.44 1.49
N VAL A 77 22.04 -7.63 2.23
CA VAL A 77 20.68 -7.19 1.84
C VAL A 77 20.83 -6.06 0.82
N THR A 78 20.27 -6.24 -0.37
CA THR A 78 20.26 -5.23 -1.44
C THR A 78 18.97 -4.40 -1.42
N MET A 79 18.95 -3.27 -2.14
CA MET A 79 17.73 -2.46 -2.28
C MET A 79 16.57 -3.28 -2.86
N SER A 80 16.85 -4.20 -3.80
CA SER A 80 15.84 -5.10 -4.37
C SER A 80 15.20 -6.03 -3.33
N ASP A 81 15.99 -6.53 -2.36
CA ASP A 81 15.45 -7.38 -1.29
C ASP A 81 14.55 -6.57 -0.34
N ILE A 82 14.89 -5.30 -0.10
CA ILE A 82 14.07 -4.38 0.70
C ILE A 82 12.76 -4.05 -0.03
N GLU A 83 12.79 -3.78 -1.33
CA GLU A 83 11.57 -3.54 -2.12
C GLU A 83 10.65 -4.77 -2.14
N GLU A 84 11.20 -5.97 -2.30
CA GLU A 84 10.43 -7.22 -2.24
C GLU A 84 9.84 -7.47 -0.83
N ALA A 85 10.61 -7.17 0.22
CA ALA A 85 10.13 -7.25 1.60
C ALA A 85 9.02 -6.23 1.86
N LYS A 86 9.15 -5.01 1.35
CA LYS A 86 8.14 -3.97 1.43
C LYS A 86 6.84 -4.43 0.77
N ASP A 87 6.92 -4.97 -0.44
CA ASP A 87 5.76 -5.54 -1.12
C ASP A 87 5.09 -6.64 -0.29
N LYS A 88 5.88 -7.51 0.32
CA LYS A 88 5.37 -8.58 1.20
C LYS A 88 4.68 -8.03 2.45
N VAL A 89 5.27 -7.02 3.09
CA VAL A 89 4.70 -6.40 4.30
C VAL A 89 3.42 -5.64 3.98
N MET A 90 3.38 -4.91 2.87
CA MET A 90 2.24 -4.07 2.47
C MET A 90 1.09 -4.86 1.84
N MET A 91 1.41 -5.84 0.99
CA MET A 91 0.43 -6.55 0.14
C MET A 91 0.27 -8.03 0.50
N GLY A 92 1.09 -8.55 1.40
CA GLY A 92 1.14 -9.98 1.71
C GLY A 92 2.08 -10.78 0.79
N ALA A 93 2.28 -12.05 1.14
CA ALA A 93 3.14 -12.95 0.37
C ALA A 93 2.56 -13.26 -1.02
N GLU A 94 3.45 -13.41 -2.01
CA GLU A 94 3.08 -13.90 -3.33
C GLU A 94 2.50 -15.33 -3.26
N ARG A 95 1.41 -15.55 -3.97
CA ARG A 95 0.77 -16.87 -4.10
C ARG A 95 1.27 -17.58 -5.36
N ARG A 96 2.56 -17.92 -5.38
CA ARG A 96 3.21 -18.55 -6.54
C ARG A 96 2.61 -19.90 -6.95
N SER A 97 1.97 -20.61 -6.03
CA SER A 97 1.29 -21.89 -6.29
C SER A 97 -0.10 -21.72 -6.91
N MET A 98 -0.61 -20.49 -7.00
CA MET A 98 -1.92 -20.24 -7.61
C MET A 98 -1.79 -20.25 -9.13
N VAL A 99 -2.38 -21.27 -9.74
CA VAL A 99 -2.46 -21.37 -11.21
C VAL A 99 -3.65 -20.54 -11.67
N MET A 100 -3.40 -19.48 -12.41
CA MET A 100 -4.41 -18.68 -13.10
C MET A 100 -4.52 -19.16 -14.55
N THR A 101 -5.73 -19.27 -15.07
CA THR A 101 -5.94 -19.48 -16.50
C THR A 101 -5.51 -18.24 -17.30
N GLU A 102 -5.30 -18.38 -18.60
CA GLU A 102 -4.97 -17.22 -19.45
C GLU A 102 -6.11 -16.20 -19.49
N ASP A 103 -7.36 -16.67 -19.40
CA ASP A 103 -8.53 -15.78 -19.32
C ASP A 103 -8.56 -15.02 -18.00
N ASP A 104 -8.23 -15.65 -16.86
CA ASP A 104 -8.13 -14.98 -15.56
C ASP A 104 -7.02 -13.95 -15.56
N LYS A 105 -5.85 -14.26 -16.13
CA LYS A 105 -4.74 -13.31 -16.25
C LYS A 105 -5.12 -12.13 -17.11
N LYS A 106 -5.79 -12.39 -18.25
CA LYS A 106 -6.25 -11.33 -19.15
C LYS A 106 -7.27 -10.43 -18.46
N LEU A 107 -8.26 -11.01 -17.78
CA LEU A 107 -9.27 -10.27 -17.04
C LEU A 107 -8.62 -9.40 -15.96
N THR A 108 -7.74 -10.00 -15.15
CA THR A 108 -7.01 -9.27 -14.09
C THR A 108 -6.15 -8.15 -14.68
N ALA A 109 -5.46 -8.40 -15.81
CA ALA A 109 -4.62 -7.40 -16.44
C ALA A 109 -5.41 -6.17 -16.92
N TYR A 110 -6.58 -6.38 -17.50
CA TYR A 110 -7.46 -5.28 -17.90
C TYR A 110 -8.07 -4.56 -16.69
N HIS A 111 -8.46 -5.29 -15.66
CA HIS A 111 -8.95 -4.73 -14.41
C HIS A 111 -7.91 -3.79 -13.76
N GLU A 112 -6.70 -4.29 -13.53
CA GLU A 112 -5.60 -3.49 -12.98
C GLU A 112 -5.17 -2.36 -13.94
N GLY A 113 -5.19 -2.64 -15.25
CA GLY A 113 -4.97 -1.63 -16.28
C GLY A 113 -5.96 -0.47 -16.20
N GLY A 114 -7.24 -0.76 -15.92
CA GLY A 114 -8.27 0.24 -15.69
C GLY A 114 -7.94 1.17 -14.51
N HIS A 115 -7.57 0.60 -13.36
CA HIS A 115 -7.11 1.39 -12.20
C HIS A 115 -5.90 2.26 -12.54
N ALA A 116 -4.92 1.68 -13.26
CA ALA A 116 -3.69 2.39 -13.63
C ALA A 116 -3.97 3.55 -14.59
N ILE A 117 -4.77 3.34 -15.64
CA ILE A 117 -5.10 4.37 -16.62
C ILE A 117 -5.84 5.54 -15.94
N VAL A 118 -6.82 5.25 -15.08
CA VAL A 118 -7.53 6.29 -14.34
C VAL A 118 -6.57 7.04 -13.41
N ALA A 119 -5.73 6.33 -12.64
CA ALA A 119 -4.75 6.97 -11.76
C ALA A 119 -3.76 7.89 -12.51
N LEU A 120 -3.35 7.54 -13.74
CA LEU A 120 -2.47 8.36 -14.56
C LEU A 120 -3.14 9.61 -15.13
N ASN A 121 -4.46 9.58 -15.33
CA ASN A 121 -5.22 10.69 -15.89
C ASN A 121 -5.85 11.61 -14.83
N GLU A 122 -5.99 11.14 -13.59
CA GLU A 122 -6.48 11.94 -12.47
C GLU A 122 -5.34 12.77 -11.87
N LYS A 123 -5.39 14.10 -12.07
CA LYS A 123 -4.33 15.04 -11.62
C LYS A 123 -4.09 15.00 -10.11
N ALA A 124 -5.13 14.72 -9.33
CA ALA A 124 -5.04 14.66 -7.87
C ALA A 124 -4.64 13.28 -7.34
N SER A 125 -4.49 12.28 -8.21
CA SER A 125 -4.04 10.93 -7.81
C SER A 125 -2.57 10.93 -7.38
N ASP A 126 -2.24 10.07 -6.42
CA ASP A 126 -0.84 9.80 -6.11
C ASP A 126 -0.17 9.04 -7.27
N PRO A 127 1.14 9.22 -7.48
CA PRO A 127 1.88 8.51 -8.51
C PRO A 127 1.78 6.99 -8.35
N ILE A 128 1.68 6.28 -9.47
CA ILE A 128 1.73 4.81 -9.45
C ILE A 128 3.12 4.37 -9.04
N HIS A 129 3.18 3.57 -7.98
CA HIS A 129 4.40 2.92 -7.54
C HIS A 129 4.60 1.57 -8.22
N LYS A 130 3.51 0.80 -8.33
CA LYS A 130 3.56 -0.56 -8.88
C LYS A 130 2.20 -0.98 -9.43
N ALA A 131 2.22 -1.68 -10.55
CA ALA A 131 1.09 -2.44 -11.08
C ALA A 131 1.53 -3.89 -11.31
N THR A 132 0.73 -4.87 -10.91
CA THR A 132 1.07 -6.30 -11.04
C THR A 132 -0.18 -7.15 -11.11
N ILE A 133 -0.11 -8.26 -11.82
CA ILE A 133 -1.11 -9.32 -11.84
C ILE A 133 -0.63 -10.57 -11.09
N ILE A 134 0.46 -10.45 -10.31
CA ILE A 134 0.91 -11.54 -9.44
C ILE A 134 0.00 -11.59 -8.21
N PRO A 135 -0.68 -12.73 -7.96
CA PRO A 135 -1.59 -12.86 -6.83
C PRO A 135 -0.86 -12.68 -5.48
N ARG A 136 -1.45 -11.85 -4.60
CA ARG A 136 -0.95 -11.61 -3.24
C ARG A 136 -2.11 -11.60 -2.25
N GLY A 137 -1.99 -12.34 -1.16
CA GLY A 137 -3.07 -12.45 -0.19
C GLY A 137 -4.39 -12.89 -0.84
N ARG A 138 -5.41 -12.05 -0.84
CA ARG A 138 -6.70 -12.28 -1.50
C ARG A 138 -6.82 -11.62 -2.86
N ALA A 139 -5.91 -10.74 -3.24
CA ALA A 139 -5.93 -10.02 -4.50
C ALA A 139 -5.27 -10.84 -5.62
N LEU A 140 -5.85 -10.82 -6.82
CA LEU A 140 -5.29 -11.43 -8.01
C LEU A 140 -4.29 -10.52 -8.72
N GLY A 141 -4.46 -9.21 -8.55
CA GLY A 141 -3.58 -8.16 -9.00
C GLY A 141 -3.65 -6.96 -8.05
N VAL A 142 -2.87 -5.93 -8.31
CA VAL A 142 -2.92 -4.68 -7.57
C VAL A 142 -2.27 -3.54 -8.35
N VAL A 143 -2.88 -2.36 -8.31
CA VAL A 143 -2.25 -1.10 -8.65
C VAL A 143 -2.02 -0.33 -7.36
N TRP A 144 -0.75 -0.10 -7.05
CA TRP A 144 -0.34 0.61 -5.86
C TRP A 144 0.11 2.02 -6.19
N THR A 145 -0.52 2.99 -5.56
CA THR A 145 -0.11 4.40 -5.63
C THR A 145 0.52 4.81 -4.30
N LEU A 146 1.60 5.58 -4.34
CA LEU A 146 2.27 6.09 -3.15
C LEU A 146 2.36 7.61 -3.19
N PRO A 147 2.04 8.32 -2.10
CA PRO A 147 2.18 9.75 -2.02
C PRO A 147 3.66 10.15 -2.05
N GLU A 148 3.98 11.26 -2.71
CA GLU A 148 5.34 11.80 -2.72
C GLU A 148 5.78 12.36 -1.36
N ARG A 149 4.82 12.71 -0.52
CA ARG A 149 5.00 13.24 0.84
C ARG A 149 3.91 12.74 1.78
N ASP A 150 4.17 12.77 3.07
CA ASP A 150 3.14 12.47 4.07
C ASP A 150 2.00 13.51 3.95
N LYS A 151 0.76 13.01 3.87
CA LYS A 151 -0.47 13.81 3.78
C LYS A 151 -1.21 13.74 5.11
N TYR A 152 -1.50 14.89 5.69
CA TYR A 152 -2.25 15.01 6.95
C TYR A 152 -3.73 15.31 6.75
N SER A 153 -4.09 15.77 5.55
CA SER A 153 -5.45 16.02 5.13
C SER A 153 -5.62 15.70 3.65
N HIS A 154 -6.85 15.43 3.24
CA HIS A 154 -7.20 15.12 1.87
C HIS A 154 -8.18 16.17 1.34
N THR A 155 -7.91 16.69 0.16
CA THR A 155 -8.83 17.61 -0.54
C THR A 155 -9.99 16.81 -1.14
N ARG A 156 -11.10 17.49 -1.42
CA ARG A 156 -12.24 16.90 -2.14
C ARG A 156 -11.80 16.27 -3.46
N GLU A 157 -11.02 17.00 -4.25
CA GLU A 157 -10.48 16.55 -5.54
C GLU A 157 -9.67 15.23 -5.39
N TYR A 158 -8.85 15.11 -4.36
CA TYR A 158 -8.10 13.89 -4.06
C TYR A 158 -9.02 12.71 -3.73
N LEU A 159 -10.08 12.95 -2.96
CA LEU A 159 -11.03 11.89 -2.59
C LEU A 159 -11.86 11.45 -3.81
N GLU A 160 -12.30 12.39 -4.65
CA GLU A 160 -12.99 12.11 -5.91
C GLU A 160 -12.09 11.31 -6.87
N ALA A 161 -10.81 11.68 -7.02
CA ALA A 161 -9.84 10.93 -7.82
C ALA A 161 -9.65 9.48 -7.32
N ASN A 162 -9.68 9.25 -6.00
CA ASN A 162 -9.61 7.89 -5.45
C ASN A 162 -10.89 7.08 -5.74
N ILE A 163 -12.07 7.71 -5.75
CA ILE A 163 -13.32 7.06 -6.14
C ILE A 163 -13.25 6.68 -7.63
N SER A 164 -12.87 7.62 -8.50
CA SER A 164 -12.69 7.38 -9.93
C SER A 164 -11.72 6.22 -10.18
N LYS A 165 -10.56 6.24 -9.52
CA LYS A 165 -9.56 5.18 -9.61
C LYS A 165 -10.13 3.83 -9.18
N ALA A 166 -10.87 3.76 -8.07
CA ALA A 166 -11.46 2.52 -7.59
C ALA A 166 -12.45 1.92 -8.60
N MET A 167 -13.19 2.74 -9.33
CA MET A 167 -14.14 2.27 -10.34
C MET A 167 -13.47 1.85 -11.66
N GLY A 168 -12.20 2.22 -11.88
CA GLY A 168 -11.47 1.98 -13.12
C GLY A 168 -11.41 0.51 -13.54
N GLY A 169 -11.16 -0.40 -12.61
CA GLY A 169 -11.12 -1.84 -12.88
C GLY A 169 -12.46 -2.39 -13.36
N ARG A 170 -13.54 -2.06 -12.65
CA ARG A 170 -14.90 -2.47 -13.01
C ARG A 170 -15.32 -1.96 -14.40
N VAL A 171 -15.00 -0.72 -14.70
CA VAL A 171 -15.31 -0.10 -16.00
C VAL A 171 -14.51 -0.77 -17.12
N ALA A 172 -13.24 -1.07 -16.90
CA ALA A 172 -12.39 -1.76 -17.87
C ALA A 172 -12.93 -3.18 -18.18
N GLU A 173 -13.38 -3.93 -17.18
CA GLU A 173 -14.03 -5.23 -17.40
C GLU A 173 -15.24 -5.11 -18.34
N GLU A 174 -16.11 -4.14 -18.07
CA GLU A 174 -17.31 -3.93 -18.89
C GLU A 174 -17.00 -3.51 -20.33
N MET A 175 -16.03 -2.60 -20.50
CA MET A 175 -15.63 -2.11 -21.83
C MET A 175 -15.02 -3.22 -22.70
N ILE A 176 -14.22 -4.12 -22.12
CA ILE A 176 -13.46 -5.13 -22.87
C ILE A 176 -14.25 -6.44 -23.04
N PHE A 177 -14.95 -6.86 -22.01
CA PHE A 177 -15.62 -8.17 -22.00
C PHE A 177 -17.14 -8.09 -22.15
N GLY A 178 -17.71 -6.89 -22.02
CA GLY A 178 -19.14 -6.62 -22.08
C GLY A 178 -19.82 -6.79 -20.71
N HIS A 179 -20.98 -6.16 -20.57
CA HIS A 179 -21.73 -6.07 -19.31
C HIS A 179 -21.99 -7.44 -18.65
N ALA A 180 -22.34 -8.46 -19.46
CA ALA A 180 -22.67 -9.79 -18.97
C ALA A 180 -21.47 -10.56 -18.37
N LYS A 181 -20.25 -10.15 -18.66
CA LYS A 181 -19.01 -10.80 -18.19
C LYS A 181 -18.29 -10.03 -17.08
N VAL A 182 -18.91 -8.98 -16.56
CA VAL A 182 -18.38 -8.29 -15.39
C VAL A 182 -18.38 -9.22 -14.19
N THR A 183 -17.28 -9.22 -13.44
CA THR A 183 -17.09 -10.16 -12.33
C THR A 183 -17.34 -9.51 -10.97
N SER A 184 -17.42 -10.33 -9.93
CA SER A 184 -17.44 -9.88 -8.54
C SER A 184 -16.06 -9.41 -8.05
N GLY A 185 -15.02 -9.45 -8.88
CA GLY A 185 -13.64 -9.05 -8.53
C GLY A 185 -13.55 -7.62 -8.00
N ALA A 186 -14.35 -6.71 -8.56
CA ALA A 186 -14.41 -5.31 -8.13
C ALA A 186 -15.16 -5.06 -6.80
N SER A 187 -15.54 -6.10 -6.06
CA SER A 187 -16.35 -5.93 -4.85
C SER A 187 -15.66 -5.07 -3.77
N SER A 188 -14.36 -5.23 -3.58
CA SER A 188 -13.57 -4.43 -2.65
C SER A 188 -13.47 -2.96 -3.08
N ASP A 189 -13.32 -2.72 -4.37
CA ASP A 189 -13.21 -1.38 -4.95
C ASP A 189 -14.52 -0.61 -4.82
N ILE A 190 -15.63 -1.29 -5.10
CA ILE A 190 -16.98 -0.73 -4.91
C ILE A 190 -17.25 -0.42 -3.45
N GLN A 191 -16.87 -1.32 -2.52
CA GLN A 191 -17.03 -1.06 -1.08
C GLN A 191 -16.18 0.12 -0.63
N MET A 192 -14.93 0.22 -1.09
CA MET A 192 -14.04 1.33 -0.78
C MET A 192 -14.58 2.65 -1.33
N ALA A 193 -14.97 2.70 -2.61
CA ALA A 193 -15.55 3.87 -3.24
C ALA A 193 -16.85 4.33 -2.54
N THR A 194 -17.73 3.39 -2.23
CA THR A 194 -19.00 3.67 -1.52
C THR A 194 -18.75 4.23 -0.12
N LYS A 195 -17.83 3.62 0.63
CA LYS A 195 -17.45 4.11 1.97
C LYS A 195 -16.87 5.51 1.89
N LEU A 196 -15.98 5.76 0.94
CA LEU A 196 -15.33 7.06 0.76
C LEU A 196 -16.36 8.14 0.42
N ALA A 197 -17.24 7.88 -0.55
CA ALA A 197 -18.31 8.81 -0.91
C ALA A 197 -19.24 9.10 0.27
N LYS A 198 -19.62 8.06 1.05
CA LYS A 198 -20.42 8.23 2.26
C LYS A 198 -19.69 9.08 3.32
N ASP A 199 -18.41 8.84 3.54
CA ASP A 199 -17.61 9.59 4.50
C ASP A 199 -17.45 11.06 4.06
N MET A 200 -17.30 11.34 2.75
CA MET A 200 -17.27 12.70 2.21
C MET A 200 -18.52 13.47 2.60
N VAL A 201 -19.70 12.89 2.39
CA VAL A 201 -20.97 13.56 2.71
C VAL A 201 -21.22 13.63 4.22
N THR A 202 -21.04 12.52 4.94
CA THR A 202 -21.52 12.40 6.33
C THR A 202 -20.52 12.86 7.38
N LYS A 203 -19.21 12.88 7.06
CA LYS A 203 -18.14 13.23 8.01
C LYS A 203 -17.38 14.47 7.63
N TYR A 204 -17.17 14.71 6.32
CA TYR A 204 -16.31 15.79 5.87
C TYR A 204 -17.06 17.00 5.33
N GLY A 205 -18.38 16.87 5.08
CA GLY A 205 -19.21 17.94 4.54
C GLY A 205 -18.84 18.33 3.10
N MET A 206 -18.46 17.35 2.28
CA MET A 206 -17.99 17.51 0.91
C MET A 206 -19.01 16.97 -0.10
#